data_9d3887e101ba55a850a0f0866a9caac9
#
_entry.id   9d3887e101ba55a850a0f0866a9caac9
#
_cell.length_a   1.000
_cell.length_b   1.000
_cell.length_c   1.000
_cell.angle_alpha   90.00
_cell.angle_beta   90.00
_cell.angle_gamma   90.00
#
_symmetry.space_group_name_H-M   'P 1'
#
loop_
_entity.id
_entity.type
_entity.pdbx_description
1 polymer ?
#
loop_
_entity_poly.entity_id
_entity_poly.type
_entity_poly.pdbx_seq_one_letter_code
_entity_poly.pdbx_strand_id
1 'polypeptide(L)'
;EPAVKYRGIFLNDEAPCLTGWVKHTYGTNYGDHRFYARVFELILRLRGNFMWPAMWGWSFYADDPENSKTANDMGVIMGTSHHEPMARNHQEWARKRKEYGAWDYASNQKVIDRFFREGIERAVDTEDLITIGMRGDGDTPMGGKEGEDDKYVSRDKENMRLMEKIFKNQRRIIKEVTGKAPEKRPQVWALYKEVQRFYDMGLRVPDDVIMLLSDDNWGNVRRLPNAEERKHPGGWGIYYHVDYVGAPRNAKWLNVTPIQNMWEQLQLTYDYGVDKLWVLNVGDLKPMEYPITLFLDMAWNPKRYAVDNLLDHPRQFCAQQFGEEQADEAMRILNLYSKYAGRVTAEMLDRKTYNLETGEWKQVSDEFIKLEAEALRQYMTLQQEYKDAYKQLILFPVQAMANLYEMYYAQAMNHKLYKENNPQANYWADKVEQSFKRDKDLCDDYNNVMSGGKWKNMMIQKHIGYTSWNDNFPADKQPEVYRIEEPEKAMGGYVFKSRDGVVAMEAEHYFEKK
;
A
#
# COMPACT_ATOMS: atom_id res chain seq x y z
N GLU A 1 -18.62 12.60 19.62
CA GLU A 1 -18.85 12.00 18.29
C GLU A 1 -17.56 11.99 17.50
N PRO A 2 -17.35 10.98 16.64
CA PRO A 2 -16.19 10.98 15.74
C PRO A 2 -16.28 12.11 14.72
N ALA A 3 -15.14 12.68 14.35
CA ALA A 3 -15.08 13.79 13.42
C ALA A 3 -15.47 13.36 11.99
N VAL A 4 -15.06 12.16 11.57
CA VAL A 4 -15.40 11.60 10.25
C VAL A 4 -16.48 10.53 10.40
N LYS A 5 -17.55 10.62 9.61
CA LYS A 5 -18.73 9.74 9.74
C LYS A 5 -18.41 8.29 9.41
N TYR A 6 -17.86 8.00 8.23
CA TYR A 6 -17.45 6.67 7.78
C TYR A 6 -15.91 6.60 7.76
N ARG A 7 -15.35 5.69 8.53
CA ARG A 7 -13.90 5.56 8.75
C ARG A 7 -13.48 4.12 8.57
N GLY A 8 -12.62 3.84 7.63
CA GLY A 8 -12.23 2.46 7.42
C GLY A 8 -11.09 2.25 6.46
N ILE A 9 -10.95 1.02 6.04
CA ILE A 9 -9.87 0.58 5.17
C ILE A 9 -10.41 -0.03 3.88
N PHE A 10 -9.58 0.04 2.86
CA PHE A 10 -9.71 -0.76 1.66
C PHE A 10 -8.67 -1.89 1.71
N LEU A 11 -9.15 -3.10 1.90
CA LEU A 11 -8.33 -4.30 1.90
C LEU A 11 -8.09 -4.73 0.45
N ASN A 12 -7.23 -3.99 -0.24
CA ASN A 12 -6.95 -4.19 -1.66
C ASN A 12 -5.90 -5.27 -1.86
N ASP A 13 -6.21 -6.52 -1.50
CA ASP A 13 -5.30 -7.64 -1.68
C ASP A 13 -4.98 -7.87 -3.14
N GLU A 14 -3.75 -7.58 -3.53
CA GLU A 14 -3.20 -7.77 -4.86
C GLU A 14 -2.46 -9.11 -5.00
N ALA A 15 -2.57 -9.99 -4.03
CA ALA A 15 -1.77 -11.21 -3.92
C ALA A 15 -0.23 -10.92 -4.09
N PRO A 16 0.65 -11.76 -3.54
CA PRO A 16 0.39 -13.09 -2.99
C PRO A 16 0.26 -13.16 -1.46
N CYS A 17 0.50 -12.05 -0.73
CA CYS A 17 0.74 -12.08 0.71
C CYS A 17 -0.50 -12.46 1.53
N LEU A 18 -1.49 -11.59 1.60
CA LEU A 18 -2.70 -11.84 2.37
C LEU A 18 -3.45 -13.06 1.85
N THR A 19 -3.61 -13.20 0.54
CA THR A 19 -4.20 -14.40 -0.10
C THR A 19 -3.47 -15.67 0.33
N GLY A 20 -2.13 -15.65 0.35
CA GLY A 20 -1.31 -16.78 0.78
C GLY A 20 -1.47 -17.11 2.26
N TRP A 21 -1.57 -16.09 3.10
CA TRP A 21 -1.82 -16.26 4.53
C TRP A 21 -3.23 -16.78 4.81
N VAL A 22 -4.25 -16.23 4.14
CA VAL A 22 -5.65 -16.68 4.25
C VAL A 22 -5.78 -18.14 3.86
N LYS A 23 -5.21 -18.53 2.72
CA LYS A 23 -5.21 -19.92 2.25
C LYS A 23 -4.56 -20.87 3.26
N HIS A 24 -3.42 -20.47 3.81
CA HIS A 24 -2.74 -21.27 4.83
C HIS A 24 -3.56 -21.40 6.12
N THR A 25 -4.17 -20.30 6.57
CA THR A 25 -4.84 -20.22 7.89
C THR A 25 -6.25 -20.78 7.87
N TYR A 26 -7.01 -20.52 6.82
CA TYR A 26 -8.44 -20.87 6.72
C TYR A 26 -8.74 -21.99 5.71
N GLY A 27 -7.78 -22.37 4.87
CA GLY A 27 -7.93 -23.43 3.88
C GLY A 27 -8.73 -23.03 2.64
N THR A 28 -8.99 -21.75 2.42
CA THR A 28 -9.70 -21.19 1.25
C THR A 28 -8.78 -20.34 0.40
N ASN A 29 -9.12 -20.16 -0.89
CA ASN A 29 -8.38 -19.26 -1.78
C ASN A 29 -8.85 -17.81 -1.68
N TYR A 30 -9.85 -17.52 -0.85
CA TYR A 30 -10.46 -16.20 -0.64
C TYR A 30 -10.84 -16.03 0.83
N GLY A 31 -11.10 -14.79 1.25
CA GLY A 31 -11.59 -14.49 2.59
C GLY A 31 -13.05 -14.90 2.77
N ASP A 32 -13.29 -15.81 3.69
CA ASP A 32 -14.62 -16.13 4.18
C ASP A 32 -14.98 -15.34 5.45
N HIS A 33 -16.19 -15.55 5.98
CA HIS A 33 -16.67 -14.82 7.15
C HIS A 33 -15.79 -14.99 8.40
N ARG A 34 -15.06 -16.11 8.54
CA ARG A 34 -14.12 -16.32 9.67
C ARG A 34 -12.95 -15.35 9.61
N PHE A 35 -12.40 -15.13 8.43
CA PHE A 35 -11.36 -14.15 8.17
C PHE A 35 -11.89 -12.72 8.33
N TYR A 36 -12.98 -12.40 7.65
CA TYR A 36 -13.54 -11.04 7.70
C TYR A 36 -14.00 -10.64 9.09
N ALA A 37 -14.51 -11.57 9.91
CA ALA A 37 -14.83 -11.28 11.31
C ALA A 37 -13.62 -10.75 12.09
N ARG A 38 -12.41 -11.26 11.82
CA ARG A 38 -11.17 -10.74 12.42
C ARG A 38 -10.80 -9.36 11.93
N VAL A 39 -11.00 -9.12 10.63
CA VAL A 39 -10.77 -7.77 10.07
C VAL A 39 -11.79 -6.77 10.62
N PHE A 40 -13.05 -7.14 10.71
CA PHE A 40 -14.09 -6.30 11.31
C PHE A 40 -13.80 -5.98 12.79
N GLU A 41 -13.37 -6.97 13.56
CA GLU A 41 -12.93 -6.76 14.94
C GLU A 41 -11.76 -5.77 15.01
N LEU A 42 -10.77 -5.90 14.14
CA LEU A 42 -9.64 -4.96 14.06
C LEU A 42 -10.11 -3.53 13.78
N ILE A 43 -10.96 -3.35 12.77
CA ILE A 43 -11.52 -2.05 12.41
C ILE A 43 -12.25 -1.41 13.60
N LEU A 44 -13.12 -2.16 14.26
CA LEU A 44 -13.89 -1.69 15.41
C LEU A 44 -13.00 -1.32 16.61
N ARG A 45 -12.00 -2.15 16.92
CA ARG A 45 -11.01 -1.86 17.97
C ARG A 45 -10.20 -0.60 17.70
N LEU A 46 -9.95 -0.30 16.43
CA LEU A 46 -9.28 0.92 15.98
C LEU A 46 -10.27 2.09 15.73
N ARG A 47 -11.51 1.99 16.19
CA ARG A 47 -12.57 3.03 16.09
C ARG A 47 -13.04 3.29 14.65
N GLY A 48 -12.76 2.39 13.74
CA GLY A 48 -13.36 2.40 12.42
C GLY A 48 -14.76 1.81 12.41
N ASN A 49 -15.49 1.99 11.32
CA ASN A 49 -16.85 1.46 11.12
C ASN A 49 -17.14 1.11 9.66
N PHE A 50 -16.14 1.15 8.78
CA PHE A 50 -16.33 1.04 7.34
C PHE A 50 -15.26 0.17 6.69
N MET A 51 -15.61 -0.53 5.60
CA MET A 51 -14.65 -1.32 4.86
C MET A 51 -15.02 -1.46 3.38
N TRP A 52 -14.00 -1.40 2.51
CA TRP A 52 -14.01 -1.98 1.18
C TRP A 52 -13.27 -3.32 1.21
N PRO A 53 -13.90 -4.43 0.75
CA PRO A 53 -13.29 -5.75 0.82
C PRO A 53 -12.25 -5.98 -0.27
N ALA A 54 -11.46 -7.04 -0.11
CA ALA A 54 -10.52 -7.51 -1.14
C ALA A 54 -11.24 -7.82 -2.46
N MET A 55 -10.61 -7.45 -3.57
CA MET A 55 -11.26 -7.48 -4.88
C MET A 55 -10.52 -8.30 -5.95
N TRP A 56 -9.20 -8.37 -5.91
CA TRP A 56 -8.44 -9.09 -6.93
C TRP A 56 -8.45 -10.59 -6.68
N GLY A 57 -9.20 -11.32 -7.52
CA GLY A 57 -9.45 -12.75 -7.33
C GLY A 57 -10.55 -13.07 -6.30
N TRP A 58 -11.00 -12.10 -5.52
CA TRP A 58 -11.97 -12.23 -4.45
C TRP A 58 -13.32 -11.62 -4.82
N SER A 59 -14.40 -12.19 -4.29
CA SER A 59 -15.73 -11.62 -4.37
C SER A 59 -16.46 -11.73 -3.03
N PHE A 60 -16.38 -10.69 -2.22
CA PHE A 60 -16.88 -10.64 -0.86
C PHE A 60 -18.32 -11.18 -0.72
N TYR A 61 -19.22 -10.74 -1.60
CA TYR A 61 -20.62 -11.14 -1.53
C TYR A 61 -20.91 -12.52 -2.12
N ALA A 62 -20.16 -12.94 -3.15
CA ALA A 62 -20.43 -14.19 -3.87
C ALA A 62 -19.64 -15.38 -3.34
N ASP A 63 -18.44 -15.17 -2.81
CA ASP A 63 -17.57 -16.24 -2.31
C ASP A 63 -18.10 -16.84 -1.01
N ASP A 64 -18.68 -16.00 -0.14
CA ASP A 64 -19.32 -16.44 1.09
C ASP A 64 -20.47 -15.48 1.47
N PRO A 65 -21.73 -15.89 1.35
CA PRO A 65 -22.89 -15.08 1.72
C PRO A 65 -22.90 -14.63 3.20
N GLU A 66 -22.26 -15.38 4.09
CA GLU A 66 -22.13 -15.01 5.50
C GLU A 66 -21.22 -13.80 5.74
N ASN A 67 -20.39 -13.41 4.77
CA ASN A 67 -19.54 -12.23 4.88
C ASN A 67 -20.36 -10.96 5.13
N SER A 68 -21.38 -10.72 4.34
CA SER A 68 -22.26 -9.55 4.45
C SER A 68 -23.05 -9.56 5.75
N LYS A 69 -23.59 -10.71 6.11
CA LYS A 69 -24.31 -10.90 7.38
C LYS A 69 -23.39 -10.63 8.57
N THR A 70 -22.17 -11.16 8.57
CA THR A 70 -21.18 -10.97 9.64
C THR A 70 -20.85 -9.49 9.81
N ALA A 71 -20.63 -8.76 8.70
CA ALA A 71 -20.39 -7.31 8.73
C ALA A 71 -21.55 -6.58 9.40
N ASN A 72 -22.77 -6.86 8.98
CA ASN A 72 -23.99 -6.23 9.51
C ASN A 72 -24.20 -6.54 11.00
N ASP A 73 -24.06 -7.81 11.40
CA ASP A 73 -24.20 -8.26 12.79
C ASP A 73 -23.14 -7.62 13.71
N MET A 74 -21.94 -7.36 13.21
CA MET A 74 -20.86 -6.70 13.95
C MET A 74 -20.93 -5.16 13.90
N GLY A 75 -21.80 -4.59 13.07
CA GLY A 75 -21.96 -3.13 12.94
C GLY A 75 -20.89 -2.47 12.06
N VAL A 76 -20.30 -3.20 11.13
CA VAL A 76 -19.38 -2.66 10.11
C VAL A 76 -20.15 -2.38 8.82
N ILE A 77 -20.07 -1.14 8.35
CA ILE A 77 -20.70 -0.70 7.11
C ILE A 77 -19.79 -1.11 5.95
N MET A 78 -20.33 -1.91 5.05
CA MET A 78 -19.61 -2.31 3.84
C MET A 78 -19.83 -1.31 2.72
N GLY A 79 -18.84 -1.19 1.86
CA GLY A 79 -18.93 -0.58 0.56
C GLY A 79 -18.18 -1.42 -0.46
N THR A 80 -18.16 -0.97 -1.69
CA THR A 80 -17.35 -1.55 -2.75
C THR A 80 -16.49 -0.48 -3.38
N SER A 81 -15.35 -0.84 -3.92
CA SER A 81 -14.33 0.12 -4.36
C SER A 81 -14.82 1.01 -5.52
N HIS A 82 -14.01 1.96 -5.88
CA HIS A 82 -14.25 3.00 -6.88
C HIS A 82 -14.63 2.48 -8.28
N HIS A 83 -14.36 1.22 -8.62
CA HIS A 83 -14.73 0.61 -9.91
C HIS A 83 -15.67 -0.59 -9.76
N GLU A 84 -16.23 -0.80 -8.59
CA GLU A 84 -17.13 -1.89 -8.22
C GLU A 84 -18.51 -1.35 -7.82
N PRO A 85 -19.30 -0.76 -8.73
CA PRO A 85 -20.55 -0.11 -8.37
C PRO A 85 -21.66 -1.07 -7.97
N MET A 86 -22.65 -0.53 -7.22
CA MET A 86 -23.94 -1.17 -6.93
C MET A 86 -23.84 -2.44 -6.08
N ALA A 87 -22.98 -2.42 -5.05
CA ALA A 87 -22.74 -3.54 -4.13
C ALA A 87 -22.35 -4.83 -4.86
N ARG A 88 -21.64 -4.72 -5.96
CA ARG A 88 -21.09 -5.84 -6.73
C ARG A 88 -19.57 -5.86 -6.64
N ASN A 89 -18.99 -7.04 -6.66
CA ASN A 89 -17.56 -7.19 -6.82
C ASN A 89 -17.22 -7.41 -8.30
N HIS A 90 -16.17 -6.76 -8.78
CA HIS A 90 -15.78 -6.86 -10.21
C HIS A 90 -15.47 -8.31 -10.61
N GLN A 91 -14.95 -9.13 -9.67
CA GLN A 91 -14.69 -10.54 -9.91
C GLN A 91 -15.94 -11.36 -10.23
N GLU A 92 -17.13 -10.95 -9.82
CA GLU A 92 -18.37 -11.60 -10.21
C GLU A 92 -18.60 -11.47 -11.72
N TRP A 93 -18.33 -10.28 -12.28
CA TRP A 93 -18.37 -10.06 -13.74
C TRP A 93 -17.23 -10.81 -14.44
N ALA A 94 -16.02 -10.67 -13.97
CA ALA A 94 -14.83 -11.29 -14.57
C ALA A 94 -14.97 -12.82 -14.70
N ARG A 95 -15.48 -13.49 -13.66
CA ARG A 95 -15.71 -14.95 -13.64
C ARG A 95 -16.78 -15.40 -14.63
N LYS A 96 -17.76 -14.53 -14.93
CA LYS A 96 -18.88 -14.81 -15.83
C LYS A 96 -18.85 -13.99 -17.12
N ARG A 97 -17.70 -13.47 -17.52
CA ARG A 97 -17.55 -12.59 -18.69
C ARG A 97 -18.11 -13.20 -19.98
N LYS A 98 -18.00 -14.51 -20.16
CA LYS A 98 -18.59 -15.21 -21.33
C LYS A 98 -20.10 -15.16 -21.34
N GLU A 99 -20.76 -15.17 -20.18
CA GLU A 99 -22.21 -15.09 -20.01
C GLU A 99 -22.70 -13.65 -20.09
N TYR A 100 -21.99 -12.72 -19.40
CA TYR A 100 -22.41 -11.34 -19.27
C TYR A 100 -22.02 -10.46 -20.46
N GLY A 101 -20.96 -10.82 -21.20
CA GLY A 101 -20.44 -10.02 -22.31
C GLY A 101 -19.55 -8.87 -21.89
N ALA A 102 -19.50 -7.83 -22.71
CA ALA A 102 -18.63 -6.68 -22.48
C ALA A 102 -19.07 -5.82 -21.26
N TRP A 103 -18.11 -5.36 -20.47
CA TRP A 103 -18.31 -4.33 -19.44
C TRP A 103 -18.33 -2.94 -20.09
N ASP A 104 -19.33 -2.71 -20.93
CA ASP A 104 -19.55 -1.48 -21.67
C ASP A 104 -21.04 -1.09 -21.63
N TYR A 105 -21.33 -0.02 -20.90
CA TYR A 105 -22.70 0.40 -20.65
C TYR A 105 -23.40 0.91 -21.94
N ALA A 106 -22.65 1.43 -22.90
CA ALA A 106 -23.22 1.90 -24.17
C ALA A 106 -23.78 0.74 -24.99
N SER A 107 -23.12 -0.40 -25.01
CA SER A 107 -23.49 -1.57 -25.83
C SER A 107 -24.22 -2.67 -25.07
N ASN A 108 -24.06 -2.75 -23.72
CA ASN A 108 -24.54 -3.87 -22.91
C ASN A 108 -25.39 -3.44 -21.69
N GLN A 109 -26.08 -2.33 -21.80
CA GLN A 109 -26.84 -1.73 -20.69
C GLN A 109 -27.78 -2.73 -19.98
N LYS A 110 -28.56 -3.53 -20.71
CA LYS A 110 -29.55 -4.42 -20.09
C LYS A 110 -28.95 -5.46 -19.16
N VAL A 111 -27.80 -6.03 -19.51
CA VAL A 111 -27.11 -7.02 -18.68
C VAL A 111 -26.46 -6.33 -17.48
N ILE A 112 -25.85 -5.16 -17.68
CA ILE A 112 -25.24 -4.38 -16.59
C ILE A 112 -26.31 -3.89 -15.60
N ASP A 113 -27.45 -3.39 -16.07
CA ASP A 113 -28.57 -2.99 -15.20
C ASP A 113 -29.11 -4.17 -14.36
N ARG A 114 -29.21 -5.37 -14.95
CA ARG A 114 -29.57 -6.58 -14.21
C ARG A 114 -28.49 -6.92 -13.15
N PHE A 115 -27.24 -6.88 -13.52
CA PHE A 115 -26.13 -7.11 -12.63
C PHE A 115 -26.13 -6.13 -11.45
N PHE A 116 -26.39 -4.85 -11.69
CA PHE A 116 -26.54 -3.84 -10.66
C PHE A 116 -27.76 -4.11 -9.75
N ARG A 117 -28.89 -4.50 -10.33
CA ARG A 117 -30.10 -4.83 -9.57
C ARG A 117 -29.87 -5.96 -8.57
N GLU A 118 -29.26 -7.05 -9.01
CA GLU A 118 -28.94 -8.19 -8.16
C GLU A 118 -28.02 -7.80 -6.98
N GLY A 119 -27.11 -6.85 -7.19
CA GLY A 119 -26.26 -6.30 -6.11
C GLY A 119 -27.07 -5.56 -5.06
N ILE A 120 -28.01 -4.70 -5.46
CA ILE A 120 -28.86 -3.97 -4.54
C ILE A 120 -29.86 -4.90 -3.82
N GLU A 121 -30.39 -5.92 -4.51
CA GLU A 121 -31.29 -6.91 -3.90
C GLU A 121 -30.65 -7.59 -2.69
N ARG A 122 -29.40 -7.99 -2.77
CA ARG A 122 -28.69 -8.61 -1.62
C ARG A 122 -28.26 -7.62 -0.53
N ALA A 123 -28.29 -6.32 -0.82
CA ALA A 123 -27.93 -5.26 0.13
C ALA A 123 -29.14 -4.56 0.75
N VAL A 124 -30.38 -5.03 0.51
CA VAL A 124 -31.61 -4.39 0.98
C VAL A 124 -31.65 -4.27 2.49
N ASP A 125 -31.26 -5.33 3.20
CA ASP A 125 -31.37 -5.45 4.65
C ASP A 125 -30.06 -5.02 5.40
N THR A 126 -29.09 -4.48 4.68
CA THR A 126 -27.82 -4.02 5.24
C THR A 126 -27.71 -2.48 5.24
N GLU A 127 -26.72 -1.94 5.94
CA GLU A 127 -26.42 -0.51 5.94
C GLU A 127 -25.34 -0.13 4.91
N ASP A 128 -25.09 -0.95 3.88
CA ASP A 128 -24.04 -0.75 2.91
C ASP A 128 -24.09 0.65 2.27
N LEU A 129 -22.94 1.28 2.16
CA LEU A 129 -22.72 2.52 1.43
C LEU A 129 -22.52 2.18 -0.05
N ILE A 130 -23.44 2.58 -0.91
CA ILE A 130 -23.46 2.16 -2.29
C ILE A 130 -22.55 3.03 -3.16
N THR A 131 -21.53 2.44 -3.76
CA THR A 131 -20.74 3.08 -4.81
C THR A 131 -21.57 3.20 -6.07
N ILE A 132 -21.65 4.40 -6.64
CA ILE A 132 -22.30 4.67 -7.94
C ILE A 132 -21.28 5.18 -8.96
N GLY A 133 -21.71 5.24 -10.23
CA GLY A 133 -20.83 5.53 -11.34
C GLY A 133 -20.29 4.23 -11.97
N MET A 134 -19.28 4.36 -12.77
CA MET A 134 -18.64 3.23 -13.45
C MET A 134 -17.27 3.64 -13.97
N ARG A 135 -16.32 2.72 -13.99
CA ARG A 135 -15.06 2.80 -14.76
C ARG A 135 -15.03 1.71 -15.84
N GLY A 136 -13.96 1.61 -16.57
CA GLY A 136 -13.73 0.53 -17.52
C GLY A 136 -13.51 -0.83 -16.84
N ASP A 137 -13.47 -1.88 -17.65
CA ASP A 137 -13.28 -3.26 -17.20
C ASP A 137 -11.89 -3.41 -16.51
N GLY A 138 -11.87 -4.01 -15.33
CA GLY A 138 -10.61 -4.24 -14.59
C GLY A 138 -9.91 -2.97 -14.13
N ASP A 139 -10.66 -1.95 -13.69
CA ASP A 139 -10.15 -0.65 -13.23
C ASP A 139 -9.42 0.16 -14.30
N THR A 140 -9.73 -0.08 -15.57
CA THR A 140 -9.23 0.74 -16.68
C THR A 140 -10.05 2.03 -16.81
N PRO A 141 -9.55 3.05 -17.54
CA PRO A 141 -10.33 4.23 -17.86
C PRO A 141 -11.61 3.88 -18.62
N MET A 142 -12.68 4.63 -18.39
CA MET A 142 -13.96 4.42 -19.07
C MET A 142 -13.82 4.55 -20.59
N GLY A 143 -14.16 3.49 -21.34
CA GLY A 143 -13.99 3.42 -22.80
C GLY A 143 -12.54 3.28 -23.26
N GLY A 144 -11.60 3.09 -22.34
CA GLY A 144 -10.18 2.85 -22.64
C GLY A 144 -9.82 1.38 -22.69
N LYS A 145 -8.58 1.11 -23.11
CA LYS A 145 -7.94 -0.20 -23.04
C LYS A 145 -6.91 -0.22 -21.95
N GLU A 146 -6.58 -1.41 -21.44
CA GLU A 146 -5.51 -1.60 -20.47
C GLU A 146 -4.19 -0.99 -20.99
N GLY A 147 -3.53 -0.14 -20.18
CA GLY A 147 -2.29 0.54 -20.54
C GLY A 147 -2.44 1.84 -21.34
N GLU A 148 -3.65 2.28 -21.66
CA GLU A 148 -3.86 3.60 -22.26
C GLU A 148 -3.84 4.70 -21.18
N ASP A 149 -3.01 5.72 -21.42
CA ASP A 149 -2.96 6.93 -20.58
C ASP A 149 -4.28 7.72 -20.66
N ASP A 150 -4.63 8.44 -19.59
CA ASP A 150 -5.79 9.33 -19.44
C ASP A 150 -5.91 10.48 -20.47
N LYS A 151 -5.24 10.42 -21.61
CA LYS A 151 -5.04 11.56 -22.52
C LYS A 151 -6.10 11.77 -23.59
N TYR A 152 -7.20 10.99 -23.61
CA TYR A 152 -8.20 11.13 -24.69
C TYR A 152 -9.34 12.09 -24.34
N VAL A 153 -9.08 13.39 -24.49
CA VAL A 153 -10.05 14.48 -24.30
C VAL A 153 -11.27 14.38 -25.24
N SER A 154 -11.15 13.76 -26.41
CA SER A 154 -12.22 13.69 -27.40
C SER A 154 -13.42 12.83 -26.97
N ARG A 155 -13.20 11.82 -26.12
CA ARG A 155 -14.24 10.92 -25.60
C ARG A 155 -14.82 11.35 -24.25
N ASP A 156 -14.23 12.29 -23.58
CA ASP A 156 -14.65 12.70 -22.23
C ASP A 156 -16.08 13.21 -22.20
N LYS A 157 -16.50 14.01 -23.16
CA LYS A 157 -17.87 14.52 -23.24
C LYS A 157 -18.90 13.40 -23.45
N GLU A 158 -18.57 12.40 -24.26
CA GLU A 158 -19.42 11.22 -24.47
C GLU A 158 -19.49 10.37 -23.20
N ASN A 159 -18.35 10.13 -22.57
CA ASN A 159 -18.25 9.42 -21.30
C ASN A 159 -19.03 10.13 -20.18
N MET A 160 -18.98 11.46 -20.12
CA MET A 160 -19.75 12.25 -19.15
C MET A 160 -21.26 12.08 -19.36
N ARG A 161 -21.76 12.15 -20.60
CA ARG A 161 -23.19 11.92 -20.93
C ARG A 161 -23.61 10.49 -20.57
N LEU A 162 -22.73 9.53 -20.83
CA LEU A 162 -22.98 8.13 -20.48
C LEU A 162 -23.01 7.95 -18.95
N MET A 163 -22.14 8.63 -18.23
CA MET A 163 -22.11 8.61 -16.76
C MET A 163 -23.37 9.22 -16.15
N GLU A 164 -23.89 10.32 -16.70
CA GLU A 164 -25.18 10.88 -16.26
C GLU A 164 -26.33 9.87 -16.43
N LYS A 165 -26.35 9.15 -17.54
CA LYS A 165 -27.32 8.06 -17.78
C LYS A 165 -27.14 6.93 -16.76
N ILE A 166 -25.91 6.55 -16.47
CA ILE A 166 -25.57 5.52 -15.47
C ILE A 166 -26.10 5.93 -14.10
N PHE A 167 -25.79 7.14 -13.62
CA PHE A 167 -26.32 7.63 -12.34
C PHE A 167 -27.85 7.56 -12.26
N LYS A 168 -28.52 8.02 -13.29
CA LYS A 168 -30.00 7.99 -13.35
C LYS A 168 -30.53 6.56 -13.25
N ASN A 169 -29.94 5.61 -13.95
CA ASN A 169 -30.37 4.23 -13.94
C ASN A 169 -30.03 3.52 -12.63
N GLN A 170 -28.85 3.74 -12.08
CA GLN A 170 -28.45 3.19 -10.79
C GLN A 170 -29.40 3.67 -9.67
N ARG A 171 -29.71 4.95 -9.63
CA ARG A 171 -30.65 5.50 -8.63
C ARG A 171 -32.07 4.99 -8.83
N ARG A 172 -32.52 4.81 -10.08
CA ARG A 172 -33.81 4.16 -10.39
C ARG A 172 -33.85 2.73 -9.86
N ILE A 173 -32.77 1.94 -10.09
CA ILE A 173 -32.66 0.58 -9.57
C ILE A 173 -32.72 0.56 -8.03
N ILE A 174 -31.98 1.44 -7.35
CA ILE A 174 -32.02 1.56 -5.89
C ILE A 174 -33.46 1.80 -5.41
N LYS A 175 -34.19 2.75 -6.05
CA LYS A 175 -35.58 3.04 -5.69
C LYS A 175 -36.50 1.85 -5.91
N GLU A 176 -36.39 1.19 -7.06
CA GLU A 176 -37.26 0.06 -7.42
C GLU A 176 -37.03 -1.14 -6.48
N VAL A 177 -35.79 -1.45 -6.15
CA VAL A 177 -35.45 -2.60 -5.31
C VAL A 177 -35.76 -2.33 -3.84
N THR A 178 -35.39 -1.16 -3.33
CA THR A 178 -35.59 -0.85 -1.90
C THR A 178 -36.99 -0.37 -1.55
N GLY A 179 -37.79 0.04 -2.54
CA GLY A 179 -39.09 0.67 -2.34
C GLY A 179 -39.02 2.07 -1.67
N LYS A 180 -37.82 2.64 -1.55
CA LYS A 180 -37.55 3.92 -0.89
C LYS A 180 -36.94 4.89 -1.88
N ALA A 181 -37.08 6.21 -1.60
CA ALA A 181 -36.38 7.23 -2.36
C ALA A 181 -34.85 6.99 -2.31
N PRO A 182 -34.12 7.16 -3.43
CA PRO A 182 -32.69 6.84 -3.48
C PRO A 182 -31.86 7.62 -2.45
N GLU A 183 -32.28 8.81 -2.03
CA GLU A 183 -31.65 9.64 -1.01
C GLU A 183 -31.67 8.97 0.39
N LYS A 184 -32.49 7.94 0.59
CA LYS A 184 -32.57 7.18 1.84
C LYS A 184 -31.52 6.08 1.95
N ARG A 185 -30.83 5.77 0.84
CA ARG A 185 -29.68 4.86 0.80
C ARG A 185 -28.42 5.68 0.57
N PRO A 186 -27.48 5.78 1.53
CA PRO A 186 -26.23 6.49 1.33
C PRO A 186 -25.47 5.98 0.09
N GLN A 187 -24.98 6.91 -0.71
CA GLN A 187 -24.26 6.65 -1.95
C GLN A 187 -22.97 7.45 -2.00
N VAL A 188 -21.97 6.91 -2.69
CA VAL A 188 -20.69 7.55 -2.91
C VAL A 188 -20.27 7.47 -4.37
N TRP A 189 -19.68 8.55 -4.87
CA TRP A 189 -19.04 8.60 -6.18
C TRP A 189 -17.57 8.94 -6.02
N ALA A 190 -16.69 8.04 -6.47
CA ALA A 190 -15.26 8.19 -6.36
C ALA A 190 -14.68 8.99 -7.54
N LEU A 191 -14.01 10.09 -7.22
CA LEU A 191 -13.31 10.96 -8.18
C LEU A 191 -11.88 10.47 -8.38
N TYR A 192 -11.73 9.24 -8.88
CA TYR A 192 -10.43 8.61 -9.08
C TYR A 192 -10.00 8.69 -10.55
N LYS A 193 -8.74 9.05 -10.80
CA LYS A 193 -8.14 9.18 -12.15
C LYS A 193 -9.00 10.04 -13.09
N GLU A 194 -9.42 9.49 -14.25
CA GLU A 194 -10.21 10.21 -15.26
C GLU A 194 -11.54 10.74 -14.73
N VAL A 195 -12.12 10.10 -13.72
CA VAL A 195 -13.40 10.51 -13.15
C VAL A 195 -13.30 11.88 -12.46
N GLN A 196 -12.17 12.20 -11.82
CA GLN A 196 -11.93 13.55 -11.30
C GLN A 196 -11.96 14.59 -12.43
N ARG A 197 -11.36 14.28 -13.58
CA ARG A 197 -11.39 15.16 -14.75
C ARG A 197 -12.83 15.41 -15.23
N PHE A 198 -13.69 14.40 -15.23
CA PHE A 198 -15.13 14.59 -15.57
C PHE A 198 -15.81 15.56 -14.63
N TYR A 199 -15.54 15.45 -13.33
CA TYR A 199 -16.03 16.41 -12.33
C TYR A 199 -15.51 17.82 -12.60
N ASP A 200 -14.24 17.99 -12.87
CA ASP A 200 -13.61 19.28 -13.17
C ASP A 200 -14.15 19.90 -14.48
N MET A 201 -14.58 19.07 -15.43
CA MET A 201 -15.27 19.49 -16.67
C MET A 201 -16.76 19.79 -16.49
N GLY A 202 -17.32 19.61 -15.29
CA GLY A 202 -18.69 19.97 -14.97
C GLY A 202 -19.67 18.83 -14.74
N LEU A 203 -19.24 17.56 -14.79
CA LEU A 203 -20.11 16.44 -14.41
C LEU A 203 -20.47 16.54 -12.93
N ARG A 204 -21.74 16.34 -12.60
CA ARG A 204 -22.25 16.41 -11.21
C ARG A 204 -23.13 15.21 -10.90
N VAL A 205 -23.14 14.85 -9.61
CA VAL A 205 -24.05 13.86 -9.02
C VAL A 205 -25.16 14.59 -8.26
N PRO A 206 -26.28 13.90 -7.93
CA PRO A 206 -27.28 14.45 -7.00
C PRO A 206 -26.70 14.90 -5.66
N ASP A 207 -27.31 15.90 -5.05
CA ASP A 207 -26.80 16.60 -3.86
C ASP A 207 -26.63 15.70 -2.62
N ASP A 208 -27.31 14.57 -2.54
CA ASP A 208 -27.22 13.63 -1.43
C ASP A 208 -26.04 12.66 -1.52
N VAL A 209 -25.35 12.60 -2.66
CA VAL A 209 -24.25 11.67 -2.92
C VAL A 209 -22.95 12.21 -2.32
N ILE A 210 -22.22 11.37 -1.56
CA ILE A 210 -20.88 11.70 -1.08
C ILE A 210 -19.91 11.72 -2.25
N MET A 211 -19.15 12.79 -2.41
CA MET A 211 -18.06 12.88 -3.36
C MET A 211 -16.75 12.46 -2.71
N LEU A 212 -16.10 11.45 -3.25
CA LEU A 212 -14.87 10.87 -2.69
C LEU A 212 -13.67 11.30 -3.53
N LEU A 213 -12.85 12.18 -2.98
CA LEU A 213 -11.57 12.57 -3.56
C LEU A 213 -10.53 11.46 -3.40
N SER A 214 -9.46 11.52 -4.14
CA SER A 214 -8.31 10.64 -3.99
C SER A 214 -7.00 11.41 -3.89
N ASP A 215 -6.00 10.79 -3.27
CA ASP A 215 -4.62 11.26 -3.32
C ASP A 215 -3.98 10.96 -4.70
N ASP A 216 -2.67 11.22 -4.81
CA ASP A 216 -1.88 10.93 -6.01
C ASP A 216 -1.35 9.48 -6.06
N ASN A 217 -1.88 8.58 -5.24
CA ASN A 217 -1.44 7.20 -4.97
C ASN A 217 -0.15 7.10 -4.12
N TRP A 218 0.44 8.23 -3.73
CA TRP A 218 1.69 8.32 -2.97
C TRP A 218 1.55 9.09 -1.65
N GLY A 219 0.31 9.27 -1.20
CA GLY A 219 0.02 9.94 0.07
C GLY A 219 -0.03 11.45 -0.01
N ASN A 220 -0.13 12.05 -1.20
CA ASN A 220 -0.32 13.49 -1.35
C ASN A 220 -1.70 13.80 -1.90
N VAL A 221 -2.46 14.63 -1.20
CA VAL A 221 -3.82 15.03 -1.60
C VAL A 221 -3.73 15.95 -2.82
N ARG A 222 -4.37 15.53 -3.91
CA ARG A 222 -4.30 16.25 -5.20
C ARG A 222 -5.21 17.46 -5.27
N ARG A 223 -6.35 17.39 -4.60
CA ARG A 223 -7.42 18.36 -4.71
C ARG A 223 -8.27 18.36 -3.45
N LEU A 224 -8.71 19.52 -3.04
CA LEU A 224 -9.65 19.72 -1.95
C LEU A 224 -10.82 20.58 -2.44
N PRO A 225 -12.01 20.46 -1.82
CA PRO A 225 -13.16 21.27 -2.22
C PRO A 225 -12.93 22.74 -1.87
N ASN A 226 -13.26 23.62 -2.81
CA ASN A 226 -13.26 25.06 -2.57
C ASN A 226 -14.48 25.48 -1.71
N ALA A 227 -14.60 26.77 -1.41
CA ALA A 227 -15.67 27.29 -0.53
C ALA A 227 -17.08 27.00 -1.05
N GLU A 228 -17.31 27.03 -2.36
CA GLU A 228 -18.62 26.71 -2.96
C GLU A 228 -18.88 25.20 -2.98
N GLU A 229 -17.88 24.41 -3.34
CA GLU A 229 -17.96 22.95 -3.36
C GLU A 229 -18.24 22.36 -1.98
N ARG A 230 -17.70 22.98 -0.92
CA ARG A 230 -18.00 22.57 0.48
C ARG A 230 -19.47 22.69 0.88
N LYS A 231 -20.27 23.43 0.13
CA LYS A 231 -21.73 23.56 0.35
C LYS A 231 -22.50 22.33 -0.16
N HIS A 232 -21.87 21.42 -0.87
CA HIS A 232 -22.50 20.18 -1.36
C HIS A 232 -23.07 19.36 -0.20
N PRO A 233 -24.40 19.14 -0.12
CA PRO A 233 -25.04 18.56 1.07
C PRO A 233 -24.60 17.12 1.37
N GLY A 234 -24.30 16.32 0.35
CA GLY A 234 -23.78 14.96 0.50
C GLY A 234 -22.40 14.91 1.16
N GLY A 235 -21.67 16.01 1.07
CA GLY A 235 -20.34 16.15 1.66
C GLY A 235 -19.25 15.43 0.89
N TRP A 236 -18.06 15.40 1.50
CA TRP A 236 -16.83 14.97 0.86
C TRP A 236 -16.12 13.88 1.66
N GLY A 237 -15.43 13.00 0.94
CA GLY A 237 -14.56 11.99 1.50
C GLY A 237 -13.21 11.96 0.80
N ILE A 238 -12.29 11.16 1.36
CA ILE A 238 -10.96 10.92 0.80
C ILE A 238 -10.64 9.43 0.73
N TYR A 239 -10.14 9.00 -0.42
CA TYR A 239 -9.50 7.72 -0.64
C TYR A 239 -7.98 7.93 -0.64
N TYR A 240 -7.31 7.41 0.38
CA TYR A 240 -5.90 7.65 0.66
C TYR A 240 -5.10 6.34 0.57
N HIS A 241 -3.85 6.40 0.10
CA HIS A 241 -3.01 5.23 -0.11
C HIS A 241 -1.82 5.18 0.84
N VAL A 242 -1.59 4.01 1.45
CA VAL A 242 -0.31 3.58 2.03
C VAL A 242 0.25 2.35 1.32
N ASP A 243 -0.54 1.79 0.43
CA ASP A 243 -0.21 0.73 -0.52
C ASP A 243 -0.71 1.14 -1.90
N TYR A 244 0.05 0.84 -2.95
CA TYR A 244 -0.32 1.17 -4.31
C TYR A 244 0.19 0.12 -5.32
N VAL A 245 -0.67 -0.27 -6.26
CA VAL A 245 -0.31 -1.07 -7.42
C VAL A 245 -0.56 -0.27 -8.68
N GLY A 246 0.50 0.00 -9.43
CA GLY A 246 0.42 0.78 -10.66
C GLY A 246 1.74 1.43 -11.08
N ALA A 247 1.66 2.20 -12.17
CA ALA A 247 2.80 2.91 -12.71
C ALA A 247 3.27 4.06 -11.79
N PRO A 248 4.58 4.38 -11.75
CA PRO A 248 5.67 3.71 -12.45
C PRO A 248 6.12 2.40 -11.81
N ARG A 249 5.89 2.21 -10.52
CA ARG A 249 6.21 1.02 -9.71
C ARG A 249 5.16 0.83 -8.63
N ASN A 250 5.08 -0.39 -8.14
CA ASN A 250 4.27 -0.71 -6.96
C ASN A 250 4.90 -0.17 -5.67
N ALA A 251 4.09 0.01 -4.64
CA ALA A 251 4.49 0.24 -3.25
C ALA A 251 3.63 -0.66 -2.37
N LYS A 252 3.96 -1.96 -2.29
CA LYS A 252 3.12 -2.97 -1.64
C LYS A 252 3.87 -3.89 -0.68
N TRP A 253 5.21 -3.75 -0.55
CA TRP A 253 5.98 -4.63 0.31
C TRP A 253 6.10 -4.12 1.74
N LEU A 254 6.63 -2.92 1.96
CA LEU A 254 6.82 -2.32 3.28
C LEU A 254 6.10 -0.98 3.41
N ASN A 255 5.83 -0.56 4.64
CA ASN A 255 5.38 0.79 4.91
C ASN A 255 6.49 1.80 4.58
N VAL A 256 6.17 2.73 3.66
CA VAL A 256 7.07 3.80 3.22
C VAL A 256 6.45 5.19 3.44
N THR A 257 5.44 5.29 4.30
CA THR A 257 4.70 6.53 4.54
C THR A 257 5.31 7.31 5.71
N PRO A 258 5.87 8.52 5.48
CA PRO A 258 6.33 9.37 6.57
C PRO A 258 5.17 9.80 7.46
N ILE A 259 5.36 9.70 8.77
CA ILE A 259 4.33 10.04 9.77
C ILE A 259 3.85 11.48 9.61
N GLN A 260 4.79 12.42 9.44
CA GLN A 260 4.50 13.84 9.29
C GLN A 260 3.70 14.15 8.04
N ASN A 261 4.05 13.50 6.91
CA ASN A 261 3.33 13.71 5.66
C ASN A 261 1.88 13.23 5.77
N MET A 262 1.67 12.02 6.30
CA MET A 262 0.32 11.48 6.49
C MET A 262 -0.52 12.37 7.40
N TRP A 263 0.05 12.79 8.53
CA TRP A 263 -0.63 13.71 9.45
C TRP A 263 -1.00 15.03 8.77
N GLU A 264 -0.05 15.68 8.09
CA GLU A 264 -0.29 16.96 7.40
C GLU A 264 -1.40 16.85 6.36
N GLN A 265 -1.33 15.83 5.50
CA GLN A 265 -2.30 15.63 4.43
C GLN A 265 -3.71 15.34 4.96
N LEU A 266 -3.82 14.55 6.02
CA LEU A 266 -5.10 14.25 6.65
C LEU A 266 -5.66 15.46 7.45
N GLN A 267 -4.81 16.21 8.13
CA GLN A 267 -5.19 17.43 8.82
C GLN A 267 -5.75 18.46 7.83
N LEU A 268 -5.01 18.69 6.74
CA LEU A 268 -5.42 19.58 5.66
C LEU A 268 -6.76 19.13 5.04
N THR A 269 -6.92 17.84 4.80
CA THR A 269 -8.14 17.25 4.27
C THR A 269 -9.35 17.57 5.17
N TYR A 270 -9.21 17.37 6.47
CA TYR A 270 -10.27 17.67 7.43
C TYR A 270 -10.58 19.17 7.52
N ASP A 271 -9.56 20.03 7.53
CA ASP A 271 -9.73 21.48 7.63
C ASP A 271 -10.47 22.07 6.42
N TYR A 272 -10.42 21.38 5.28
CA TYR A 272 -11.18 21.75 4.08
C TYR A 272 -12.58 21.11 4.01
N GLY A 273 -13.07 20.52 5.09
CA GLY A 273 -14.45 20.02 5.20
C GLY A 273 -14.66 18.63 4.59
N VAL A 274 -13.63 17.83 4.47
CA VAL A 274 -13.72 16.44 4.00
C VAL A 274 -13.87 15.51 5.21
N ASP A 275 -15.13 15.29 5.63
CA ASP A 275 -15.46 14.64 6.90
C ASP A 275 -16.52 13.54 6.80
N LYS A 276 -16.94 13.14 5.60
CA LYS A 276 -18.00 12.13 5.43
C LYS A 276 -17.49 10.71 5.35
N LEU A 277 -16.42 10.49 4.60
CA LEU A 277 -15.85 9.15 4.36
C LEU A 277 -14.33 9.27 4.25
N TRP A 278 -13.62 8.56 5.12
CA TRP A 278 -12.19 8.36 4.99
C TRP A 278 -11.91 6.86 4.82
N VAL A 279 -11.33 6.48 3.68
CA VAL A 279 -10.96 5.10 3.37
C VAL A 279 -9.49 5.01 3.00
N LEU A 280 -8.77 4.13 3.68
CA LEU A 280 -7.34 3.92 3.54
C LEU A 280 -7.06 2.64 2.74
N ASN A 281 -6.42 2.74 1.59
CA ASN A 281 -5.88 1.58 0.91
C ASN A 281 -4.65 1.05 1.67
N VAL A 282 -4.78 -0.17 2.20
CA VAL A 282 -3.77 -0.81 3.05
C VAL A 282 -3.13 -2.03 2.40
N GLY A 283 -3.54 -2.39 1.18
CA GLY A 283 -3.09 -3.63 0.55
C GLY A 283 -3.40 -4.85 1.40
N ASP A 284 -2.38 -5.44 1.97
CA ASP A 284 -2.43 -6.71 2.69
C ASP A 284 -2.50 -6.60 4.23
N LEU A 285 -2.82 -5.44 4.79
CA LEU A 285 -2.81 -5.13 6.24
C LEU A 285 -1.42 -5.01 6.86
N LYS A 286 -0.50 -5.87 6.50
CA LYS A 286 0.86 -5.89 7.04
C LYS A 286 1.87 -5.52 5.96
N PRO A 287 2.85 -4.71 6.33
CA PRO A 287 3.17 -4.14 7.64
C PRO A 287 2.59 -2.73 7.87
N MET A 288 1.32 -2.52 7.58
CA MET A 288 0.65 -1.21 7.64
C MET A 288 -0.01 -0.92 9.00
N GLU A 289 0.35 -1.63 10.05
CA GLU A 289 -0.27 -1.52 11.39
C GLU A 289 -0.23 -0.08 11.93
N TYR A 290 0.92 0.57 11.83
CA TYR A 290 1.04 1.95 12.34
C TYR A 290 0.25 2.96 11.50
N PRO A 291 0.39 3.03 10.15
CA PRO A 291 -0.42 3.96 9.36
C PRO A 291 -1.92 3.73 9.49
N ILE A 292 -2.38 2.49 9.61
CA ILE A 292 -3.81 2.19 9.85
C ILE A 292 -4.25 2.81 11.19
N THR A 293 -3.47 2.66 12.24
CA THR A 293 -3.77 3.21 13.56
C THR A 293 -3.82 4.74 13.52
N LEU A 294 -2.82 5.39 12.93
CA LEU A 294 -2.79 6.84 12.80
C LEU A 294 -3.99 7.37 11.98
N PHE A 295 -4.29 6.73 10.86
CA PHE A 295 -5.39 7.14 10.00
C PHE A 295 -6.74 7.11 10.72
N LEU A 296 -7.03 6.01 11.41
CA LEU A 296 -8.30 5.84 12.10
C LEU A 296 -8.40 6.71 13.36
N ASP A 297 -7.31 6.92 14.09
CA ASP A 297 -7.27 7.83 15.22
C ASP A 297 -7.45 9.30 14.78
N MET A 298 -6.88 9.70 13.66
CA MET A 298 -7.13 11.02 13.07
C MET A 298 -8.56 11.17 12.55
N ALA A 299 -9.13 10.14 11.93
CA ALA A 299 -10.52 10.15 11.50
C ALA A 299 -11.50 10.26 12.69
N TRP A 300 -11.11 9.75 13.85
CA TRP A 300 -11.87 9.89 15.07
C TRP A 300 -11.77 11.31 15.66
N ASN A 301 -10.55 11.83 15.79
CA ASN A 301 -10.31 13.18 16.32
C ASN A 301 -9.05 13.82 15.69
N PRO A 302 -9.18 14.46 14.52
CA PRO A 302 -8.04 15.04 13.81
C PRO A 302 -7.38 16.21 14.57
N LYS A 303 -8.12 16.87 15.47
CA LYS A 303 -7.62 18.02 16.25
C LYS A 303 -6.80 17.62 17.47
N ARG A 304 -6.69 16.32 17.77
CA ARG A 304 -5.92 15.85 18.92
C ARG A 304 -4.42 16.09 18.77
N TYR A 305 -3.92 16.00 17.54
CA TYR A 305 -2.52 16.11 17.23
C TYR A 305 -2.23 17.35 16.38
N ALA A 306 -1.34 18.19 16.85
CA ALA A 306 -0.85 19.40 16.21
C ALA A 306 0.68 19.27 15.96
N VAL A 307 1.28 20.29 15.37
CA VAL A 307 2.73 20.28 15.04
C VAL A 307 3.62 20.02 16.26
N ASP A 308 3.25 20.56 17.40
CA ASP A 308 4.02 20.49 18.64
C ASP A 308 3.86 19.19 19.43
N ASN A 309 2.81 18.41 19.16
CA ASN A 309 2.56 17.15 19.86
C ASN A 309 2.33 15.94 18.94
N LEU A 310 2.64 16.06 17.67
CA LEU A 310 2.43 14.99 16.68
C LEU A 310 3.10 13.68 17.10
N LEU A 311 4.30 13.74 17.65
CA LEU A 311 5.06 12.54 18.04
C LEU A 311 4.51 11.82 19.27
N ASP A 312 3.54 12.42 19.98
CA ASP A 312 2.82 11.74 21.06
C ASP A 312 2.04 10.52 20.52
N HIS A 313 1.55 10.58 19.27
CA HIS A 313 0.84 9.46 18.67
C HIS A 313 1.72 8.21 18.50
N PRO A 314 2.87 8.25 17.78
CA PRO A 314 3.74 7.09 17.67
C PRO A 314 4.36 6.68 19.01
N ARG A 315 4.57 7.63 19.94
CA ARG A 315 5.02 7.32 21.28
C ARG A 315 3.98 6.47 22.04
N GLN A 316 2.71 6.87 22.03
CA GLN A 316 1.63 6.11 22.65
C GLN A 316 1.45 4.73 22.02
N PHE A 317 1.54 4.65 20.68
CA PHE A 317 1.53 3.37 19.97
C PHE A 317 2.64 2.45 20.46
N CYS A 318 3.87 2.95 20.57
CA CYS A 318 5.02 2.18 21.06
C CYS A 318 4.86 1.77 22.51
N ALA A 319 4.34 2.66 23.38
CA ALA A 319 4.07 2.34 24.79
C ALA A 319 3.07 1.19 24.94
N GLN A 320 2.02 1.19 24.12
CA GLN A 320 1.02 0.11 24.12
C GLN A 320 1.58 -1.23 23.65
N GLN A 321 2.55 -1.22 22.73
CA GLN A 321 3.09 -2.43 22.12
C GLN A 321 4.31 -2.99 22.87
N PHE A 322 5.13 -2.13 23.49
CA PHE A 322 6.45 -2.51 24.01
C PHE A 322 6.69 -2.11 25.49
N GLY A 323 5.70 -1.47 26.12
CA GLY A 323 5.81 -0.93 27.46
C GLY A 323 6.32 0.53 27.49
N GLU A 324 5.95 1.23 28.54
CA GLU A 324 6.22 2.67 28.69
C GLU A 324 7.70 3.02 28.68
N GLU A 325 8.54 2.18 29.30
CA GLU A 325 9.99 2.38 29.38
C GLU A 325 10.70 2.35 28.02
N GLN A 326 10.12 1.67 27.03
CA GLN A 326 10.67 1.51 25.69
C GLN A 326 10.11 2.53 24.68
N ALA A 327 9.08 3.28 25.07
CA ALA A 327 8.27 4.06 24.16
C ALA A 327 9.03 5.14 23.41
N ASP A 328 9.87 5.91 24.10
CA ASP A 328 10.58 7.05 23.51
C ASP A 328 11.60 6.61 22.46
N GLU A 329 12.39 5.58 22.74
CA GLU A 329 13.37 5.07 21.79
C GLU A 329 12.71 4.34 20.62
N ALA A 330 11.68 3.51 20.87
CA ALA A 330 10.93 2.85 19.80
C ALA A 330 10.23 3.86 18.89
N MET A 331 9.64 4.91 19.46
CA MET A 331 9.04 6.01 18.70
C MET A 331 10.08 6.73 17.84
N ARG A 332 11.25 7.03 18.40
CA ARG A 332 12.35 7.68 17.66
C ARG A 332 12.78 6.83 16.45
N ILE A 333 12.95 5.54 16.65
CA ILE A 333 13.33 4.60 15.58
C ILE A 333 12.21 4.49 14.53
N LEU A 334 10.96 4.32 14.93
CA LEU A 334 9.82 4.26 14.01
C LEU A 334 9.70 5.53 13.17
N ASN A 335 9.85 6.70 13.81
CA ASN A 335 9.80 7.98 13.12
C ASN A 335 10.94 8.15 12.10
N LEU A 336 12.18 7.81 12.48
CA LEU A 336 13.32 7.85 11.55
C LEU A 336 13.16 6.84 10.41
N TYR A 337 12.71 5.62 10.71
CA TYR A 337 12.39 4.62 9.69
C TYR A 337 11.41 5.18 8.67
N SER A 338 10.28 5.75 9.13
CA SER A 338 9.27 6.29 8.23
C SER A 338 9.80 7.42 7.33
N LYS A 339 10.67 8.28 7.85
CA LYS A 339 11.33 9.33 7.07
C LYS A 339 12.31 8.78 6.05
N TYR A 340 13.12 7.81 6.42
CA TYR A 340 14.13 7.23 5.54
C TYR A 340 13.48 6.37 4.45
N ALA A 341 12.53 5.52 4.80
CA ALA A 341 11.78 4.70 3.85
C ALA A 341 10.92 5.53 2.89
N GLY A 342 10.42 6.67 3.34
CA GLY A 342 9.63 7.59 2.52
C GLY A 342 10.41 8.35 1.45
N ARG A 343 11.75 8.26 1.43
CA ARG A 343 12.57 8.87 0.37
C ARG A 343 12.34 8.23 -0.99
N VAL A 344 12.33 6.89 -1.02
CA VAL A 344 12.08 6.08 -2.22
C VAL A 344 11.47 4.75 -1.80
N THR A 345 10.39 4.32 -2.47
CA THR A 345 9.81 3.01 -2.20
C THR A 345 10.80 1.88 -2.52
N ALA A 346 10.74 0.77 -1.80
CA ALA A 346 11.65 -0.36 -1.99
C ALA A 346 11.70 -0.85 -3.44
N GLU A 347 10.55 -0.92 -4.10
CA GLU A 347 10.38 -1.39 -5.48
C GLU A 347 10.96 -0.42 -6.53
N MET A 348 11.27 0.82 -6.14
CA MET A 348 11.88 1.83 -7.01
C MET A 348 13.39 1.98 -6.80
N LEU A 349 13.97 1.31 -5.79
CA LEU A 349 15.41 1.35 -5.55
C LEU A 349 16.19 0.62 -6.63
N ASP A 350 17.28 1.24 -7.04
CA ASP A 350 18.31 0.64 -7.87
C ASP A 350 19.69 1.30 -7.57
N ARG A 351 20.76 0.80 -8.17
CA ARG A 351 22.13 1.33 -7.97
C ARG A 351 22.30 2.80 -8.39
N LYS A 352 21.36 3.37 -9.15
CA LYS A 352 21.40 4.75 -9.66
C LYS A 352 20.49 5.71 -8.89
N THR A 353 19.77 5.21 -7.89
CA THR A 353 18.79 6.01 -7.13
C THR A 353 19.45 7.22 -6.47
N TYR A 354 20.64 7.05 -5.93
CA TYR A 354 21.41 8.13 -5.31
C TYR A 354 22.77 8.31 -6.00
N ASN A 355 23.36 9.48 -5.82
CA ASN A 355 24.65 9.79 -6.44
C ASN A 355 25.81 9.18 -5.63
N LEU A 356 26.58 8.31 -6.30
CA LEU A 356 27.73 7.65 -5.69
C LEU A 356 28.94 8.61 -5.54
N GLU A 357 29.16 9.48 -6.52
CA GLU A 357 30.34 10.36 -6.56
C GLU A 357 30.30 11.48 -5.52
N THR A 358 29.11 11.96 -5.17
CA THR A 358 28.93 12.96 -4.11
C THR A 358 28.95 12.35 -2.70
N GLY A 359 28.95 11.01 -2.59
CA GLY A 359 28.84 10.30 -1.32
C GLY A 359 27.41 10.15 -0.78
N GLU A 360 26.40 10.57 -1.54
CA GLU A 360 25.00 10.48 -1.14
C GLU A 360 24.57 9.03 -0.88
N TRP A 361 24.93 8.10 -1.78
CA TRP A 361 24.65 6.67 -1.57
C TRP A 361 25.22 6.14 -0.25
N LYS A 362 26.46 6.50 0.03
CA LYS A 362 27.10 6.08 1.28
C LYS A 362 26.38 6.65 2.49
N GLN A 363 26.03 7.92 2.46
CA GLN A 363 25.33 8.59 3.56
C GLN A 363 23.98 7.92 3.87
N VAL A 364 23.12 7.73 2.86
CA VAL A 364 21.79 7.14 3.08
C VAL A 364 21.89 5.68 3.52
N SER A 365 22.86 4.92 3.03
CA SER A 365 23.13 3.56 3.47
C SER A 365 23.61 3.52 4.93
N ASP A 366 24.55 4.36 5.30
CA ASP A 366 25.08 4.47 6.67
C ASP A 366 23.98 4.86 7.67
N GLU A 367 23.05 5.74 7.29
CA GLU A 367 21.90 6.12 8.13
C GLU A 367 21.03 4.91 8.46
N PHE A 368 20.72 4.06 7.48
CA PHE A 368 19.94 2.84 7.71
C PHE A 368 20.71 1.79 8.52
N ILE A 369 21.99 1.58 8.24
CA ILE A 369 22.85 0.66 9.02
C ILE A 369 22.90 1.09 10.48
N LYS A 370 23.06 2.38 10.73
CA LYS A 370 23.04 2.95 12.09
C LYS A 370 21.69 2.71 12.77
N LEU A 371 20.58 2.96 12.06
CA LEU A 371 19.24 2.76 12.59
C LEU A 371 18.98 1.28 12.91
N GLU A 372 19.46 0.37 12.08
CA GLU A 372 19.41 -1.07 12.33
C GLU A 372 20.15 -1.46 13.61
N ALA A 373 21.36 -0.96 13.79
CA ALA A 373 22.14 -1.21 15.00
C ALA A 373 21.42 -0.69 16.27
N GLU A 374 20.75 0.46 16.18
CA GLU A 374 19.96 1.03 17.26
C GLU A 374 18.72 0.20 17.58
N ALA A 375 18.00 -0.26 16.55
CA ALA A 375 16.85 -1.15 16.71
C ALA A 375 17.24 -2.51 17.32
N LEU A 376 18.36 -3.09 16.88
CA LEU A 376 18.90 -4.32 17.46
C LEU A 376 19.28 -4.15 18.93
N ARG A 377 19.93 -3.05 19.31
CA ARG A 377 20.25 -2.78 20.72
C ARG A 377 18.99 -2.73 21.57
N GLN A 378 17.96 -2.01 21.13
CA GLN A 378 16.70 -1.97 21.86
C GLN A 378 16.06 -3.35 21.95
N TYR A 379 16.00 -4.10 20.86
CA TYR A 379 15.46 -5.46 20.83
C TYR A 379 16.11 -6.39 21.86
N MET A 380 17.43 -6.29 22.02
CA MET A 380 18.18 -7.10 22.98
C MET A 380 17.83 -6.79 24.44
N THR A 381 17.36 -5.58 24.73
CA THR A 381 16.98 -5.15 26.10
C THR A 381 15.52 -5.43 26.44
N LEU A 382 14.69 -5.76 25.44
CA LEU A 382 13.26 -6.01 25.65
C LEU A 382 13.00 -7.27 26.45
N GLN A 383 11.94 -7.22 27.27
CA GLN A 383 11.35 -8.42 27.86
C GLN A 383 10.82 -9.36 26.78
N GLN A 384 10.86 -10.65 27.04
CA GLN A 384 10.54 -11.68 26.03
C GLN A 384 9.14 -11.51 25.44
N GLU A 385 8.17 -11.09 26.23
CA GLU A 385 6.77 -10.89 25.80
C GLU A 385 6.59 -9.82 24.73
N TYR A 386 7.50 -8.83 24.64
CA TYR A 386 7.43 -7.75 23.66
C TYR A 386 8.25 -8.02 22.39
N LYS A 387 9.11 -9.03 22.40
CA LYS A 387 10.08 -9.25 21.30
C LYS A 387 9.45 -9.52 19.97
N ASP A 388 8.40 -10.35 19.90
CA ASP A 388 7.72 -10.66 18.65
C ASP A 388 7.01 -9.42 18.08
N ALA A 389 6.33 -8.65 18.92
CA ALA A 389 5.70 -7.40 18.50
C ALA A 389 6.72 -6.38 18.00
N TYR A 390 7.82 -6.20 18.72
CA TYR A 390 8.89 -5.29 18.32
C TYR A 390 9.55 -5.75 17.01
N LYS A 391 9.84 -7.04 16.88
CA LYS A 391 10.41 -7.59 15.66
C LYS A 391 9.50 -7.33 14.46
N GLN A 392 8.21 -7.56 14.60
CA GLN A 392 7.24 -7.33 13.53
C GLN A 392 7.10 -5.85 13.15
N LEU A 393 6.98 -4.97 14.15
CA LEU A 393 6.58 -3.58 13.94
C LEU A 393 7.77 -2.62 13.70
N ILE A 394 8.94 -2.95 14.24
CA ILE A 394 10.12 -2.08 14.21
C ILE A 394 11.31 -2.77 13.55
N LEU A 395 11.76 -3.90 14.11
CA LEU A 395 13.05 -4.48 13.73
C LEU A 395 13.06 -4.99 12.29
N PHE A 396 12.07 -5.79 11.90
CA PHE A 396 12.00 -6.35 10.53
C PHE A 396 11.95 -5.26 9.45
N PRO A 397 11.06 -4.25 9.51
CA PRO A 397 11.06 -3.19 8.50
C PRO A 397 12.40 -2.44 8.41
N VAL A 398 13.01 -2.14 9.56
CA VAL A 398 14.32 -1.46 9.60
C VAL A 398 15.41 -2.33 8.99
N GLN A 399 15.50 -3.61 9.37
CA GLN A 399 16.48 -4.55 8.83
C GLN A 399 16.29 -4.78 7.32
N ALA A 400 15.06 -4.94 6.87
CA ALA A 400 14.73 -5.18 5.48
C ALA A 400 15.14 -4.00 4.59
N MET A 401 14.80 -2.76 4.97
CA MET A 401 15.20 -1.57 4.22
C MET A 401 16.71 -1.32 4.31
N ALA A 402 17.31 -1.45 5.49
CA ALA A 402 18.77 -1.29 5.65
C ALA A 402 19.53 -2.25 4.73
N ASN A 403 19.08 -3.50 4.66
CA ASN A 403 19.67 -4.53 3.80
C ASN A 403 19.55 -4.18 2.29
N LEU A 404 18.40 -3.63 1.85
CA LEU A 404 18.25 -3.20 0.46
C LEU A 404 19.17 -2.02 0.12
N TYR A 405 19.28 -1.04 1.01
CA TYR A 405 20.18 0.10 0.82
C TYR A 405 21.64 -0.34 0.75
N GLU A 406 22.06 -1.25 1.64
CA GLU A 406 23.40 -1.85 1.59
C GLU A 406 23.64 -2.61 0.28
N MET A 407 22.65 -3.39 -0.17
CA MET A 407 22.74 -4.18 -1.40
C MET A 407 22.92 -3.30 -2.65
N TYR A 408 22.10 -2.26 -2.81
CA TYR A 408 22.17 -1.39 -3.98
C TYR A 408 23.36 -0.44 -3.93
N TYR A 409 23.77 0.00 -2.74
CA TYR A 409 25.05 0.69 -2.58
C TYR A 409 26.23 -0.19 -2.98
N ALA A 410 26.24 -1.45 -2.53
CA ALA A 410 27.26 -2.41 -2.91
C ALA A 410 27.29 -2.67 -4.43
N GLN A 411 26.11 -2.74 -5.07
CA GLN A 411 26.04 -2.87 -6.53
C GLN A 411 26.61 -1.63 -7.24
N ALA A 412 26.32 -0.44 -6.74
CA ALA A 412 26.88 0.80 -7.30
C ALA A 412 28.40 0.83 -7.20
N MET A 413 28.95 0.44 -6.04
CA MET A 413 30.40 0.30 -5.83
C MET A 413 31.02 -0.77 -6.72
N ASN A 414 30.38 -1.94 -6.85
CA ASN A 414 30.82 -3.02 -7.72
C ASN A 414 30.97 -2.55 -9.16
N HIS A 415 29.92 -1.91 -9.71
CA HIS A 415 29.93 -1.42 -11.09
C HIS A 415 30.98 -0.34 -11.33
N LYS A 416 31.18 0.58 -10.38
CA LYS A 416 32.20 1.62 -10.44
C LYS A 416 33.60 0.99 -10.48
N LEU A 417 33.93 0.18 -9.49
CA LEU A 417 35.25 -0.40 -9.33
C LEU A 417 35.58 -1.40 -10.45
N TYR A 418 34.58 -2.11 -10.97
CA TYR A 418 34.78 -2.95 -12.14
C TYR A 418 35.20 -2.15 -13.38
N LYS A 419 34.55 -1.00 -13.64
CA LYS A 419 34.95 -0.08 -14.73
C LYS A 419 36.35 0.46 -14.56
N GLU A 420 36.80 0.66 -13.33
CA GLU A 420 38.14 1.14 -12.98
C GLU A 420 39.17 0.00 -12.97
N ASN A 421 38.77 -1.21 -13.34
CA ASN A 421 39.59 -2.42 -13.24
C ASN A 421 40.20 -2.63 -11.84
N ASN A 422 39.43 -2.25 -10.80
CA ASN A 422 39.85 -2.35 -9.41
C ASN A 422 39.44 -3.71 -8.84
N PRO A 423 40.39 -4.52 -8.28
CA PRO A 423 40.10 -5.87 -7.78
C PRO A 423 39.11 -5.88 -6.61
N GLN A 424 38.92 -4.77 -5.92
CA GLN A 424 37.88 -4.64 -4.89
C GLN A 424 36.44 -4.77 -5.45
N ALA A 425 36.25 -4.71 -6.75
CA ALA A 425 34.95 -5.00 -7.36
C ALA A 425 34.40 -6.36 -6.91
N ASN A 426 35.26 -7.36 -6.72
CA ASN A 426 34.85 -8.70 -6.29
C ASN A 426 34.33 -8.72 -4.85
N TYR A 427 34.92 -7.94 -3.94
CA TYR A 427 34.39 -7.77 -2.58
C TYR A 427 32.97 -7.19 -2.58
N TRP A 428 32.72 -6.18 -3.41
CA TRP A 428 31.39 -5.59 -3.49
C TRP A 428 30.38 -6.50 -4.20
N ALA A 429 30.81 -7.34 -5.14
CA ALA A 429 29.97 -8.40 -5.69
C ALA A 429 29.51 -9.38 -4.61
N ASP A 430 30.44 -9.84 -3.75
CA ASP A 430 30.11 -10.72 -2.61
C ASP A 430 29.11 -10.06 -1.66
N LYS A 431 29.23 -8.75 -1.42
CA LYS A 431 28.29 -8.01 -0.59
C LYS A 431 26.87 -7.98 -1.17
N VAL A 432 26.72 -7.82 -2.47
CA VAL A 432 25.41 -7.89 -3.14
C VAL A 432 24.78 -9.26 -2.94
N GLU A 433 25.54 -10.33 -3.20
CA GLU A 433 25.06 -11.70 -3.05
C GLU A 433 24.67 -12.04 -1.61
N GLN A 434 25.47 -11.60 -0.63
CA GLN A 434 25.18 -11.76 0.81
C GLN A 434 23.90 -11.01 1.22
N SER A 435 23.74 -9.77 0.76
CA SER A 435 22.55 -8.97 1.06
C SER A 435 21.29 -9.54 0.40
N PHE A 436 21.40 -10.04 -0.83
CA PHE A 436 20.29 -10.71 -1.51
C PHE A 436 19.85 -11.98 -0.76
N LYS A 437 20.79 -12.79 -0.31
CA LYS A 437 20.49 -13.95 0.54
C LYS A 437 19.88 -13.53 1.88
N ARG A 438 20.42 -12.49 2.51
CA ARG A 438 19.93 -12.00 3.80
C ARG A 438 18.48 -11.51 3.68
N ASP A 439 18.10 -10.86 2.60
CA ASP A 439 16.72 -10.45 2.34
C ASP A 439 15.75 -11.63 2.43
N LYS A 440 16.10 -12.72 1.74
CA LYS A 440 15.33 -13.96 1.81
C LYS A 440 15.28 -14.53 3.23
N ASP A 441 16.38 -14.55 3.94
CA ASP A 441 16.47 -15.08 5.31
C ASP A 441 15.59 -14.25 6.28
N LEU A 442 15.55 -12.92 6.14
CA LEU A 442 14.70 -12.02 6.91
C LEU A 442 13.20 -12.28 6.65
N CYS A 443 12.83 -12.42 5.37
CA CYS A 443 11.45 -12.73 5.00
C CYS A 443 11.02 -14.13 5.46
N ASP A 444 11.90 -15.11 5.32
CA ASP A 444 11.66 -16.50 5.80
C ASP A 444 11.47 -16.54 7.32
N ASP A 445 12.26 -15.78 8.07
CA ASP A 445 12.11 -15.67 9.51
C ASP A 445 10.76 -15.04 9.90
N TYR A 446 10.35 -13.96 9.24
CA TYR A 446 9.02 -13.37 9.46
C TYR A 446 7.89 -14.37 9.20
N ASN A 447 7.96 -15.08 8.09
CA ASN A 447 6.91 -15.99 7.65
C ASN A 447 6.82 -17.28 8.50
N ASN A 448 7.95 -17.80 8.94
CA ASN A 448 8.02 -19.19 9.44
C ASN A 448 8.46 -19.31 10.91
N VAL A 449 9.13 -18.31 11.47
CA VAL A 449 9.72 -18.37 12.81
C VAL A 449 9.04 -17.38 13.77
N MET A 450 8.94 -16.13 13.40
CA MET A 450 8.33 -15.09 14.22
C MET A 450 6.91 -15.49 14.64
N SER A 451 6.60 -15.30 15.91
CA SER A 451 5.31 -15.67 16.51
C SER A 451 4.89 -17.11 16.23
N GLY A 452 5.86 -18.05 16.17
CA GLY A 452 5.61 -19.46 15.91
C GLY A 452 5.09 -19.76 14.50
N GLY A 453 5.40 -18.91 13.51
CA GLY A 453 4.96 -19.07 12.12
C GLY A 453 3.50 -18.63 11.88
N LYS A 454 2.90 -17.87 12.80
CA LYS A 454 1.53 -17.35 12.68
C LYS A 454 1.28 -16.57 11.39
N TRP A 455 2.30 -15.88 10.88
CA TRP A 455 2.20 -15.00 9.71
C TRP A 455 2.72 -15.62 8.43
N LYS A 456 2.60 -16.93 8.30
CA LYS A 456 3.07 -17.65 7.12
C LYS A 456 2.53 -17.05 5.83
N ASN A 457 3.43 -16.84 4.87
CA ASN A 457 3.19 -16.20 3.57
C ASN A 457 2.91 -14.68 3.61
N MET A 458 2.93 -14.04 4.77
CA MET A 458 2.62 -12.61 4.85
C MET A 458 3.74 -11.71 4.27
N MET A 459 5.00 -12.18 4.21
CA MET A 459 6.14 -11.46 3.62
C MET A 459 6.74 -12.24 2.44
N ILE A 460 5.92 -12.54 1.43
CA ILE A 460 6.37 -13.19 0.19
C ILE A 460 6.24 -12.27 -1.04
N GLN A 461 5.95 -10.97 -0.84
CA GLN A 461 5.90 -9.99 -1.92
C GLN A 461 7.27 -9.83 -2.57
N LYS A 462 7.32 -9.97 -3.89
CA LYS A 462 8.50 -9.63 -4.68
C LYS A 462 8.75 -8.12 -4.62
N HIS A 463 10.01 -7.73 -4.48
CA HIS A 463 10.40 -6.34 -4.30
C HIS A 463 11.80 -6.00 -4.86
N ILE A 464 12.55 -6.99 -5.34
CA ILE A 464 13.86 -6.82 -5.97
C ILE A 464 13.79 -7.22 -7.44
N GLY A 465 14.20 -6.33 -8.34
CA GLY A 465 14.31 -6.61 -9.77
C GLY A 465 13.16 -6.09 -10.63
N TYR A 466 12.30 -5.23 -10.10
CA TYR A 466 11.30 -4.53 -10.89
C TYR A 466 11.92 -3.58 -11.91
N THR A 467 11.41 -3.60 -13.15
CA THR A 467 11.68 -2.63 -14.20
C THR A 467 10.42 -1.85 -14.58
N SER A 468 9.25 -2.43 -14.33
CA SER A 468 7.92 -1.84 -14.53
C SER A 468 6.98 -2.29 -13.40
N TRP A 469 5.86 -1.59 -13.19
CA TRP A 469 4.88 -1.96 -12.18
C TRP A 469 4.20 -3.31 -12.45
N ASN A 470 4.07 -3.69 -13.72
CA ASN A 470 3.41 -4.93 -14.16
C ASN A 470 4.40 -6.06 -14.50
N ASP A 471 5.65 -5.96 -14.08
CA ASP A 471 6.61 -7.04 -14.26
C ASP A 471 6.11 -8.34 -13.63
N ASN A 472 6.01 -9.38 -14.45
CA ASN A 472 5.59 -10.70 -14.01
C ASN A 472 6.78 -11.65 -13.95
N PHE A 473 7.42 -11.71 -12.78
CA PHE A 473 8.53 -12.64 -12.52
C PHE A 473 8.22 -13.51 -11.29
N PRO A 474 8.69 -14.77 -11.27
CA PRO A 474 8.27 -15.73 -10.25
C PRO A 474 8.87 -15.48 -8.86
N ALA A 475 10.06 -14.83 -8.81
CA ALA A 475 10.80 -14.57 -7.58
C ALA A 475 11.63 -13.30 -7.71
N ASP A 476 12.12 -12.78 -6.59
CA ASP A 476 13.10 -11.69 -6.58
C ASP A 476 14.32 -12.03 -7.43
N LYS A 477 14.85 -11.03 -8.10
CA LYS A 477 16.01 -11.15 -8.99
C LYS A 477 17.22 -10.51 -8.36
N GLN A 478 18.30 -11.28 -8.17
CA GLN A 478 19.55 -10.72 -7.68
C GLN A 478 20.04 -9.62 -8.64
N PRO A 479 20.44 -8.45 -8.10
CA PRO A 479 21.05 -7.41 -8.91
C PRO A 479 22.33 -7.89 -9.60
N GLU A 480 22.53 -7.44 -10.86
CA GLU A 480 23.69 -7.81 -11.65
C GLU A 480 24.99 -7.32 -11.02
N VAL A 481 25.98 -8.18 -10.96
CA VAL A 481 27.33 -7.89 -10.48
C VAL A 481 28.38 -8.31 -11.48
N TYR A 482 29.52 -7.64 -11.45
CA TYR A 482 30.68 -7.95 -12.30
C TYR A 482 31.86 -8.38 -11.44
N ARG A 483 32.64 -9.33 -11.97
CA ARG A 483 33.84 -9.86 -11.30
C ARG A 483 35.05 -9.75 -12.19
N ILE A 484 36.16 -9.40 -11.59
CA ILE A 484 37.47 -9.43 -12.24
C ILE A 484 38.03 -10.86 -12.07
N GLU A 485 38.30 -11.51 -13.17
CA GLU A 485 38.74 -12.94 -13.18
C GLU A 485 40.14 -13.14 -12.56
N GLU A 486 41.04 -12.19 -12.81
CA GLU A 486 42.42 -12.23 -12.27
C GLU A 486 42.71 -10.98 -11.45
N PRO A 487 42.13 -10.87 -10.24
CA PRO A 487 42.20 -9.64 -9.44
C PRO A 487 43.65 -9.26 -9.05
N GLU A 488 44.54 -10.21 -8.95
CA GLU A 488 45.97 -9.99 -8.68
C GLU A 488 46.71 -9.29 -9.82
N LYS A 489 46.18 -9.33 -11.05
CA LYS A 489 46.76 -8.67 -12.24
C LYS A 489 46.07 -7.32 -12.52
N ALA A 490 44.95 -7.06 -11.91
CA ALA A 490 44.10 -5.94 -12.21
C ALA A 490 44.79 -4.63 -11.85
N MET A 491 45.29 -3.86 -11.78
CA MET A 491 46.02 -2.62 -11.46
C MET A 491 47.50 -2.69 -11.70
N GLY A 492 48.01 -3.76 -12.31
CA GLY A 492 49.42 -3.91 -12.61
C GLY A 492 50.35 -4.05 -11.40
N GLY A 493 49.81 -4.42 -10.25
CA GLY A 493 50.53 -4.56 -9.00
C GLY A 493 50.33 -5.92 -8.32
N TYR A 494 51.09 -6.16 -7.28
CA TYR A 494 50.94 -7.37 -6.46
C TYR A 494 49.78 -7.23 -5.47
N VAL A 495 48.91 -8.23 -5.42
CA VAL A 495 47.77 -8.26 -4.49
C VAL A 495 48.12 -9.12 -3.27
N PHE A 496 48.17 -8.49 -2.10
CA PHE A 496 48.39 -9.19 -0.83
C PHE A 496 47.11 -9.90 -0.40
N LYS A 497 47.19 -11.23 -0.24
CA LYS A 497 46.04 -12.05 0.18
C LYS A 497 46.01 -12.21 1.70
N SER A 498 44.83 -12.06 2.30
CA SER A 498 44.63 -12.42 3.71
C SER A 498 44.64 -13.93 3.88
N ARG A 499 45.40 -14.40 4.88
CA ARG A 499 45.37 -15.78 5.34
C ARG A 499 45.16 -15.76 6.86
N ASP A 500 44.17 -16.49 7.30
CA ASP A 500 43.81 -16.56 8.72
C ASP A 500 43.62 -15.17 9.39
N GLY A 501 43.06 -14.20 8.66
CA GLY A 501 42.85 -12.83 9.13
C GLY A 501 44.11 -11.94 9.16
N VAL A 502 45.24 -12.44 8.64
CA VAL A 502 46.51 -11.69 8.58
C VAL A 502 46.84 -11.39 7.11
N VAL A 503 47.24 -10.14 6.84
CA VAL A 503 47.83 -9.72 5.56
C VAL A 503 49.29 -9.40 5.81
N ALA A 504 50.17 -10.22 5.24
CA ALA A 504 51.61 -9.95 5.25
C ALA A 504 52.01 -9.17 4.00
N MET A 505 52.67 -8.04 4.16
CA MET A 505 53.15 -7.19 3.08
C MET A 505 54.66 -7.15 3.12
N GLU A 506 55.30 -7.75 2.13
CA GLU A 506 56.76 -7.74 2.00
C GLU A 506 57.18 -6.48 1.23
N ALA A 507 58.27 -5.85 1.68
CA ALA A 507 58.70 -4.56 1.15
C ALA A 507 59.12 -4.58 -0.33
N GLU A 508 59.53 -5.72 -0.85
CA GLU A 508 59.88 -5.91 -2.28
C GLU A 508 58.68 -5.92 -3.24
N HIS A 509 57.44 -6.06 -2.73
CA HIS A 509 56.25 -6.13 -3.54
C HIS A 509 55.54 -4.77 -3.74
N TYR A 510 56.21 -3.66 -3.50
CA TYR A 510 55.67 -2.36 -3.85
C TYR A 510 55.75 -2.11 -5.35
N PHE A 511 54.77 -1.42 -5.92
CA PHE A 511 54.76 -1.10 -7.36
C PHE A 511 55.04 0.39 -7.68
N GLU A 512 55.14 1.24 -6.67
CA GLU A 512 55.58 2.62 -6.84
C GLU A 512 56.41 3.08 -5.64
N LYS A 513 57.59 3.57 -5.93
CA LYS A 513 58.48 4.17 -4.94
C LYS A 513 58.53 5.68 -5.15
N LYS A 514 58.14 6.46 -4.17
CA LYS A 514 58.34 7.91 -4.17
C LYS A 514 59.69 8.28 -3.57
#